data_5114f3b91f4cd5e8b784198a79555a5c
#
_entry.id   5114f3b91f4cd5e8b784198a79555a5c
#
_cell.length_a   1.000
_cell.length_b   1.000
_cell.length_c   1.000
_cell.angle_alpha   90.00
_cell.angle_beta   90.00
_cell.angle_gamma   90.00
#
_symmetry.space_group_name_H-M   'P 1'
#
loop_
_entity.id
_entity.type
_entity.pdbx_description
1 polymer ?
#
loop_
_entity_poly.entity_id
_entity_poly.type
_entity_poly.pdbx_seq_one_letter_code
_entity_poly.pdbx_strand_id
1 'polypeptide(L)'
;MKVTSLKIPDVKLIEPDVFEDERGFFYESFNQQKLNEAIGKNIAFVQDNHSKSSKGVLRGLHYQDEPFAQGKLVRVICGEVFDVVVDIRKDSTTYGQWVSEILSAENKKQLWIPEGFAHGYLTLSDYAEFLYKTTRHYSKQHEKTIPFNHADFDISWPEIDAQITLSQKDTLGL
;
A
#
# COMPACT_ATOMS: atom_id res chain seq x y z
N MET A 1 -13.13 6.09 13.37
CA MET A 1 -11.96 5.47 12.68
C MET A 1 -11.25 4.54 13.64
N LYS A 2 -11.16 3.27 13.28
CA LYS A 2 -10.42 2.25 14.06
C LYS A 2 -9.05 2.05 13.40
N VAL A 3 -7.99 1.96 14.21
CA VAL A 3 -6.62 1.70 13.73
C VAL A 3 -6.05 0.50 14.46
N THR A 4 -5.57 -0.47 13.70
CA THR A 4 -5.07 -1.75 14.22
C THR A 4 -3.65 -1.98 13.70
N SER A 5 -2.73 -2.37 14.57
CA SER A 5 -1.41 -2.85 14.16
C SER A 5 -1.53 -4.21 13.49
N LEU A 6 -0.86 -4.38 12.35
CA LEU A 6 -0.74 -5.69 11.73
C LEU A 6 0.35 -6.53 12.42
N LYS A 7 0.67 -7.71 11.85
CA LYS A 7 1.73 -8.60 12.36
C LYS A 7 3.09 -7.89 12.43
N ILE A 8 3.34 -6.95 11.53
CA ILE A 8 4.45 -5.98 11.62
C ILE A 8 3.86 -4.71 12.22
N PRO A 9 4.12 -4.38 13.50
CA PRO A 9 3.36 -3.37 14.23
C PRO A 9 3.46 -1.94 13.69
N ASP A 10 4.48 -1.64 12.90
CA ASP A 10 4.66 -0.34 12.26
C ASP A 10 3.64 -0.10 11.15
N VAL A 11 3.17 -1.16 10.49
CA VAL A 11 2.12 -1.11 9.47
C VAL A 11 0.76 -1.09 10.15
N LYS A 12 -0.08 -0.11 9.80
CA LYS A 12 -1.40 0.04 10.42
C LYS A 12 -2.51 -0.17 9.40
N LEU A 13 -3.46 -1.01 9.77
CA LEU A 13 -4.74 -1.10 9.11
C LEU A 13 -5.67 -0.02 9.66
N ILE A 14 -6.29 0.75 8.77
CA ILE A 14 -7.19 1.85 9.10
C ILE A 14 -8.57 1.52 8.53
N GLU A 15 -9.56 1.46 9.42
CA GLU A 15 -10.97 1.24 9.08
C GLU A 15 -11.76 2.52 9.40
N PRO A 16 -12.21 3.29 8.39
CA PRO A 16 -12.97 4.50 8.63
C PRO A 16 -14.37 4.19 9.16
N ASP A 17 -14.97 5.14 9.88
CA ASP A 17 -16.38 5.08 10.21
C ASP A 17 -17.17 5.47 8.94
N VAL A 18 -17.99 4.57 8.44
CA VAL A 18 -18.81 4.76 7.25
C VAL A 18 -20.25 4.97 7.66
N PHE A 19 -20.87 6.01 7.15
CA PHE A 19 -22.27 6.37 7.37
C PHE A 19 -23.05 6.12 6.08
N GLU A 20 -24.03 5.25 6.14
CA GLU A 20 -24.85 4.85 4.99
C GLU A 20 -26.31 5.28 5.16
N ASP A 21 -26.93 5.75 4.09
CA ASP A 21 -28.34 6.04 3.99
C ASP A 21 -28.85 5.76 2.56
N GLU A 22 -30.11 6.08 2.26
CA GLU A 22 -30.73 5.87 0.94
C GLU A 22 -30.03 6.61 -0.22
N ARG A 23 -29.18 7.59 0.06
CA ARG A 23 -28.39 8.35 -0.94
C ARG A 23 -27.05 7.70 -1.26
N GLY A 24 -26.62 6.67 -0.48
CA GLY A 24 -25.32 6.03 -0.57
C GLY A 24 -24.54 6.12 0.73
N PHE A 25 -23.25 6.42 0.66
CA PHE A 25 -22.39 6.48 1.85
C PHE A 25 -21.61 7.80 1.94
N PHE A 26 -21.24 8.14 3.17
CA PHE A 26 -20.29 9.19 3.50
C PHE A 26 -19.29 8.67 4.51
N TYR A 27 -18.02 8.99 4.34
CA TYR A 27 -16.99 8.79 5.36
C TYR A 27 -15.86 9.81 5.21
N GLU A 28 -15.21 10.13 6.32
CA GLU A 28 -13.98 10.91 6.32
C GLU A 28 -12.82 10.00 5.88
N SER A 29 -12.44 10.13 4.61
CA SER A 29 -11.43 9.26 4.02
C SER A 29 -10.00 9.60 4.43
N PHE A 30 -9.77 10.78 4.98
CA PHE A 30 -8.49 11.24 5.51
C PHE A 30 -8.71 12.37 6.52
N ASN A 31 -8.01 12.26 7.65
CA ASN A 31 -7.93 13.33 8.63
C ASN A 31 -6.52 13.31 9.24
N GLN A 32 -5.75 14.37 8.98
CA GLN A 32 -4.35 14.47 9.38
C GLN A 32 -4.15 14.35 10.89
N GLN A 33 -5.01 15.01 11.67
CA GLN A 33 -4.91 14.99 13.12
C GLN A 33 -5.17 13.60 13.68
N LYS A 34 -6.28 12.98 13.30
CA LYS A 34 -6.65 11.62 13.73
C LYS A 34 -5.61 10.58 13.36
N LEU A 35 -5.02 10.71 12.15
CA LEU A 35 -3.97 9.81 11.69
C LEU A 35 -2.70 9.96 12.55
N ASN A 36 -2.26 11.19 12.80
CA ASN A 36 -1.09 11.48 13.61
C ASN A 36 -1.25 10.96 15.05
N GLU A 37 -2.42 11.16 15.65
CA GLU A 37 -2.75 10.64 16.98
C GLU A 37 -2.69 9.10 17.00
N ALA A 38 -3.27 8.43 15.99
CA ALA A 38 -3.32 6.98 15.90
C ALA A 38 -1.96 6.33 15.64
N ILE A 39 -1.08 6.99 14.87
CA ILE A 39 0.27 6.50 14.56
C ILE A 39 1.28 6.89 15.66
N GLY A 40 0.97 7.92 16.44
CA GLY A 40 1.88 8.48 17.46
C GLY A 40 3.05 9.27 16.86
N LYS A 41 2.91 9.78 15.63
CA LYS A 41 3.93 10.56 14.92
C LYS A 41 3.28 11.74 14.19
N ASN A 42 4.01 12.83 14.08
CA ASN A 42 3.59 13.98 13.26
C ASN A 42 4.02 13.72 11.80
N ILE A 43 3.08 13.28 10.97
CA ILE A 43 3.28 12.94 9.56
C ILE A 43 2.67 14.06 8.73
N ALA A 44 3.33 14.44 7.63
CA ALA A 44 2.77 15.34 6.64
C ALA A 44 2.84 14.69 5.25
N PHE A 45 1.76 14.75 4.49
CA PHE A 45 1.72 14.28 3.11
C PHE A 45 1.93 15.45 2.15
N VAL A 46 2.71 15.21 1.10
CA VAL A 46 3.13 16.23 0.14
C VAL A 46 2.71 15.93 -1.29
N GLN A 47 2.25 14.69 -1.58
CA GLN A 47 1.89 14.26 -2.92
C GLN A 47 0.77 13.22 -2.86
N ASP A 48 -0.19 13.33 -3.77
CA ASP A 48 -1.21 12.32 -4.06
C ASP A 48 -0.94 11.65 -5.41
N ASN A 49 -1.18 10.36 -5.47
CA ASN A 49 -1.08 9.57 -6.70
C ASN A 49 -2.36 8.77 -6.91
N HIS A 50 -2.76 8.61 -8.18
CA HIS A 50 -3.92 7.84 -8.60
C HIS A 50 -3.52 6.94 -9.77
N SER A 51 -3.79 5.65 -9.67
CA SER A 51 -3.55 4.69 -10.75
C SER A 51 -4.78 3.83 -10.99
N LYS A 52 -4.91 3.36 -12.25
CA LYS A 52 -5.88 2.36 -12.65
C LYS A 52 -5.14 1.14 -13.19
N SER A 53 -5.60 -0.05 -12.83
CA SER A 53 -4.99 -1.33 -13.20
C SER A 53 -6.08 -2.34 -13.52
N SER A 54 -5.90 -3.09 -14.61
CA SER A 54 -6.78 -4.22 -14.96
C SER A 54 -6.44 -5.46 -14.10
N LYS A 55 -7.35 -6.43 -14.06
CA LYS A 55 -7.15 -7.72 -13.38
C LYS A 55 -5.83 -8.36 -13.76
N GLY A 56 -5.11 -8.87 -12.78
CA GLY A 56 -3.80 -9.49 -12.98
C GLY A 56 -2.63 -8.52 -13.05
N VAL A 57 -2.85 -7.21 -13.13
CA VAL A 57 -1.75 -6.24 -13.03
C VAL A 57 -1.19 -6.27 -11.61
N LEU A 58 0.10 -6.55 -11.51
CA LEU A 58 0.88 -6.45 -10.30
C LEU A 58 1.85 -5.26 -10.41
N ARG A 59 1.82 -4.37 -9.44
CA ARG A 59 2.75 -3.24 -9.32
C ARG A 59 3.57 -3.38 -8.06
N GLY A 60 4.86 -3.39 -8.19
CA GLY A 60 5.76 -3.48 -7.02
C GLY A 60 6.83 -4.56 -7.14
N LEU A 61 7.61 -4.73 -6.10
CA LEU A 61 7.57 -3.98 -4.83
C LEU A 61 8.38 -2.69 -4.94
N HIS A 62 7.77 -1.55 -4.65
CA HIS A 62 8.40 -0.24 -4.85
C HIS A 62 8.69 0.47 -3.52
N TYR A 63 9.86 1.10 -3.45
CA TYR A 63 10.25 2.00 -2.36
C TYR A 63 11.18 3.09 -2.89
N GLN A 64 11.51 4.05 -2.06
CA GLN A 64 12.58 5.02 -2.32
C GLN A 64 13.63 4.94 -1.21
N ASP A 65 14.92 5.06 -1.61
CA ASP A 65 16.04 5.14 -0.69
C ASP A 65 16.08 6.52 0.00
N GLU A 66 16.80 6.57 1.13
CA GLU A 66 17.13 7.85 1.78
C GLU A 66 17.93 8.77 0.83
N PRO A 67 17.75 10.09 0.90
CA PRO A 67 16.89 10.83 1.85
C PRO A 67 15.44 11.04 1.35
N PHE A 68 14.99 10.28 0.35
CA PHE A 68 13.67 10.37 -0.26
C PHE A 68 12.73 9.22 0.11
N ALA A 69 13.06 8.45 1.15
CA ALA A 69 12.20 7.39 1.65
C ALA A 69 10.78 7.91 1.95
N GLN A 70 9.76 7.16 1.52
CA GLN A 70 8.36 7.57 1.54
C GLN A 70 7.54 6.71 2.49
N GLY A 71 6.88 7.33 3.47
CA GLY A 71 5.70 6.76 4.08
C GLY A 71 4.49 6.93 3.15
N LYS A 72 3.61 5.94 3.13
CA LYS A 72 2.44 5.91 2.22
C LYS A 72 1.15 5.65 3.00
N LEU A 73 0.08 6.36 2.62
CA LEU A 73 -1.28 6.02 3.03
C LEU A 73 -2.04 5.61 1.78
N VAL A 74 -2.41 4.34 1.71
CA VAL A 74 -2.97 3.73 0.50
C VAL A 74 -4.42 3.28 0.68
N ARG A 75 -5.21 3.36 -0.39
CA ARG A 75 -6.60 2.91 -0.43
C ARG A 75 -7.07 2.59 -1.85
N VAL A 76 -8.13 1.80 -1.96
CA VAL A 76 -8.84 1.50 -3.21
C VAL A 76 -10.15 2.26 -3.24
N ILE A 77 -10.46 2.90 -4.38
CA ILE A 77 -11.73 3.62 -4.58
C ILE A 77 -12.64 2.94 -5.60
N CYS A 78 -12.11 2.00 -6.38
CA CYS A 78 -12.87 1.14 -7.26
C CYS A 78 -12.19 -0.21 -7.37
N GLY A 79 -12.96 -1.30 -7.32
CA GLY A 79 -12.44 -2.66 -7.38
C GLY A 79 -11.75 -3.13 -6.11
N GLU A 80 -10.84 -4.10 -6.26
CA GLU A 80 -10.20 -4.81 -5.15
C GLU A 80 -8.78 -5.20 -5.51
N VAL A 81 -7.88 -5.11 -4.53
CA VAL A 81 -6.48 -5.53 -4.64
C VAL A 81 -6.03 -6.36 -3.44
N PHE A 82 -5.06 -7.24 -3.66
CA PHE A 82 -4.24 -7.85 -2.62
C PHE A 82 -3.01 -6.97 -2.44
N ASP A 83 -2.95 -6.24 -1.34
CA ASP A 83 -1.89 -5.28 -1.01
C ASP A 83 -0.84 -5.94 -0.13
N VAL A 84 0.44 -5.74 -0.45
CA VAL A 84 1.59 -6.38 0.23
C VAL A 84 2.60 -5.33 0.66
N VAL A 85 3.05 -5.46 1.89
CA VAL A 85 4.07 -4.60 2.52
C VAL A 85 5.16 -5.48 3.10
N VAL A 86 6.42 -5.23 2.71
CA VAL A 86 7.60 -5.97 3.17
C VAL A 86 8.51 -5.04 3.97
N ASP A 87 8.96 -5.46 5.15
CA ASP A 87 9.96 -4.72 5.91
C ASP A 87 11.36 -4.95 5.30
N ILE A 88 11.96 -3.88 4.77
CA ILE A 88 13.30 -3.92 4.16
C ILE A 88 14.36 -3.18 4.99
N ARG A 89 14.05 -2.81 6.23
CA ARG A 89 14.97 -2.16 7.16
C ARG A 89 15.94 -3.18 7.75
N LYS A 90 17.21 -3.13 7.36
CA LYS A 90 18.23 -4.14 7.70
C LYS A 90 18.40 -4.40 9.20
N ASP A 91 18.20 -3.36 10.02
CA ASP A 91 18.34 -3.44 11.48
C ASP A 91 17.01 -3.75 12.20
N SER A 92 15.94 -4.02 11.47
CA SER A 92 14.63 -4.36 12.02
C SER A 92 14.56 -5.83 12.44
N THR A 93 13.89 -6.10 13.56
CA THR A 93 13.57 -7.47 13.99
C THR A 93 12.57 -8.18 13.08
N THR A 94 11.90 -7.42 12.22
CA THR A 94 10.94 -7.92 11.22
C THR A 94 11.49 -7.82 9.79
N TYR A 95 12.81 -7.61 9.61
CA TYR A 95 13.43 -7.59 8.29
C TYR A 95 13.07 -8.84 7.47
N GLY A 96 12.68 -8.64 6.22
CA GLY A 96 12.26 -9.70 5.30
C GLY A 96 10.86 -10.27 5.57
N GLN A 97 10.21 -9.92 6.69
CA GLN A 97 8.82 -10.30 6.91
C GLN A 97 7.88 -9.40 6.11
N TRP A 98 6.72 -9.95 5.77
CA TRP A 98 5.69 -9.22 5.05
C TRP A 98 4.31 -9.39 5.69
N VAL A 99 3.45 -8.45 5.41
CA VAL A 99 2.02 -8.46 5.74
C VAL A 99 1.22 -8.15 4.49
N SER A 100 -0.02 -8.62 4.44
CA SER A 100 -0.95 -8.33 3.36
C SER A 100 -2.34 -8.02 3.88
N GLU A 101 -3.08 -7.24 3.09
CA GLU A 101 -4.50 -6.97 3.31
C GLU A 101 -5.25 -6.94 1.97
N ILE A 102 -6.51 -7.33 2.01
CA ILE A 102 -7.43 -7.04 0.91
C ILE A 102 -7.96 -5.62 1.09
N LEU A 103 -7.65 -4.75 0.12
CA LEU A 103 -8.19 -3.40 0.07
C LEU A 103 -9.18 -3.30 -1.08
N SER A 104 -10.36 -2.76 -0.81
CA SER A 104 -11.40 -2.62 -1.83
C SER A 104 -12.24 -1.35 -1.64
N ALA A 105 -12.92 -0.94 -2.72
CA ALA A 105 -13.93 0.11 -2.65
C ALA A 105 -15.08 -0.28 -1.70
N GLU A 106 -15.34 -1.56 -1.51
CA GLU A 106 -16.40 -2.08 -0.64
C GLU A 106 -16.00 -1.99 0.84
N ASN A 107 -14.82 -2.52 1.21
CA ASN A 107 -14.40 -2.56 2.60
C ASN A 107 -13.82 -1.23 3.11
N LYS A 108 -13.47 -0.29 2.21
CA LYS A 108 -12.94 1.06 2.48
C LYS A 108 -11.70 1.08 3.39
N LYS A 109 -11.07 -0.07 3.58
CA LYS A 109 -9.83 -0.22 4.36
C LYS A 109 -8.69 0.57 3.72
N GLN A 110 -7.79 1.05 4.57
CA GLN A 110 -6.58 1.75 4.15
C GLN A 110 -5.38 1.17 4.92
N LEU A 111 -4.19 1.26 4.33
CA LEU A 111 -2.95 0.94 5.03
C LEU A 111 -2.07 2.17 5.18
N TRP A 112 -1.57 2.37 6.39
CA TRP A 112 -0.40 3.19 6.64
C TRP A 112 0.84 2.31 6.57
N ILE A 113 1.75 2.68 5.68
CA ILE A 113 3.02 2.01 5.40
C ILE A 113 4.13 3.02 5.69
N PRO A 114 4.96 2.81 6.71
CA PRO A 114 6.05 3.73 7.04
C PRO A 114 7.18 3.73 5.99
N GLU A 115 8.10 4.67 6.13
CA GLU A 115 9.39 4.68 5.43
C GLU A 115 10.19 3.41 5.76
N GLY A 116 10.96 2.89 4.80
CA GLY A 116 11.75 1.68 4.97
C GLY A 116 10.99 0.38 4.70
N PHE A 117 9.84 0.48 4.04
CA PHE A 117 9.07 -0.67 3.57
C PHE A 117 8.97 -0.67 2.05
N ALA A 118 9.07 -1.86 1.45
CA ALA A 118 8.72 -2.08 0.05
C ALA A 118 7.23 -2.41 -0.04
N HIS A 119 6.55 -1.90 -1.07
CA HIS A 119 5.12 -1.97 -1.22
C HIS A 119 4.72 -2.36 -2.64
N GLY A 120 3.72 -3.21 -2.76
CA GLY A 120 3.12 -3.58 -4.03
C GLY A 120 1.72 -4.13 -3.87
N TYR A 121 1.02 -4.28 -4.98
CA TYR A 121 -0.31 -4.87 -4.99
C TYR A 121 -0.60 -5.67 -6.27
N LEU A 122 -1.48 -6.66 -6.14
CA LEU A 122 -2.07 -7.42 -7.24
C LEU A 122 -3.55 -7.06 -7.38
N THR A 123 -3.98 -6.70 -8.58
CA THR A 123 -5.39 -6.39 -8.88
C THR A 123 -6.20 -7.67 -9.02
N LEU A 124 -7.22 -7.84 -8.17
CA LEU A 124 -8.07 -9.03 -8.11
C LEU A 124 -9.37 -8.90 -8.91
N SER A 125 -9.98 -7.72 -8.91
CA SER A 125 -11.20 -7.41 -9.68
C SER A 125 -10.88 -7.10 -11.15
N ASP A 126 -11.90 -6.97 -12.00
CA ASP A 126 -11.73 -6.66 -13.43
C ASP A 126 -10.83 -5.43 -13.66
N TYR A 127 -10.94 -4.45 -12.78
CA TYR A 127 -10.00 -3.34 -12.65
C TYR A 127 -10.06 -2.79 -11.21
N ALA A 128 -9.01 -2.09 -10.81
CA ALA A 128 -9.00 -1.33 -9.58
C ALA A 128 -8.45 0.07 -9.79
N GLU A 129 -9.00 1.04 -9.06
CA GLU A 129 -8.46 2.39 -8.94
C GLU A 129 -7.88 2.58 -7.54
N PHE A 130 -6.58 2.86 -7.52
CA PHE A 130 -5.74 2.88 -6.32
C PHE A 130 -5.21 4.29 -6.09
N LEU A 131 -5.50 4.83 -4.91
CA LEU A 131 -5.02 6.15 -4.48
C LEU A 131 -4.03 6.00 -3.33
N TYR A 132 -2.99 6.83 -3.35
CA TYR A 132 -2.09 6.90 -2.20
C TYR A 132 -1.46 8.28 -2.02
N LYS A 133 -1.28 8.64 -0.76
CA LYS A 133 -0.54 9.83 -0.32
C LYS A 133 0.88 9.43 0.06
N THR A 134 1.85 10.32 -0.17
CA THR A 134 3.25 10.08 0.21
C THR A 134 3.82 11.21 1.06
N THR A 135 4.72 10.87 1.98
CA THR A 135 5.36 11.84 2.91
C THR A 135 6.53 12.59 2.28
N ARG A 136 7.02 12.15 1.12
CA ARG A 136 8.07 12.80 0.33
C ARG A 136 7.65 12.85 -1.13
N HIS A 137 8.20 13.79 -1.89
CA HIS A 137 8.02 13.83 -3.33
C HIS A 137 8.69 12.64 -4.02
N TYR A 138 8.16 12.28 -5.18
CA TYR A 138 8.77 11.26 -6.02
C TYR A 138 10.16 11.70 -6.48
N SER A 139 11.12 10.79 -6.38
CA SER A 139 12.49 10.96 -6.88
C SER A 139 12.89 9.75 -7.72
N LYS A 140 12.96 9.94 -9.05
CA LYS A 140 13.34 8.87 -9.98
C LYS A 140 14.72 8.25 -9.68
N GLN A 141 15.64 9.04 -9.14
CA GLN A 141 17.01 8.57 -8.85
C GLN A 141 17.06 7.67 -7.61
N HIS A 142 16.08 7.81 -6.70
CA HIS A 142 16.03 7.06 -5.45
C HIS A 142 14.96 5.95 -5.48
N GLU A 143 14.19 5.87 -6.56
CA GLU A 143 13.21 4.80 -6.72
C GLU A 143 13.91 3.47 -6.94
N LYS A 144 13.44 2.45 -6.22
CA LYS A 144 13.90 1.07 -6.28
C LYS A 144 12.74 0.12 -6.45
N THR A 145 13.01 -0.97 -7.12
CA THR A 145 12.06 -2.06 -7.30
C THR A 145 12.71 -3.37 -6.84
N ILE A 146 11.96 -4.14 -6.06
CA ILE A 146 12.31 -5.52 -5.72
C ILE A 146 11.35 -6.42 -6.51
N PRO A 147 11.83 -7.47 -7.19
CA PRO A 147 10.96 -8.42 -7.88
C PRO A 147 9.89 -9.00 -6.94
N PHE A 148 8.65 -9.09 -7.40
CA PHE A 148 7.51 -9.56 -6.60
C PHE A 148 7.69 -11.02 -6.11
N ASN A 149 8.52 -11.81 -6.78
CA ASN A 149 8.86 -13.20 -6.48
C ASN A 149 10.27 -13.35 -5.90
N HIS A 150 10.81 -12.31 -5.26
CA HIS A 150 12.15 -12.36 -4.66
C HIS A 150 12.21 -13.47 -3.60
N ALA A 151 13.18 -14.37 -3.74
CA ALA A 151 13.26 -15.62 -2.97
C ALA A 151 13.38 -15.39 -1.44
N ASP A 152 14.00 -14.29 -1.02
CA ASP A 152 14.20 -14.00 0.41
C ASP A 152 12.90 -13.62 1.14
N PHE A 153 11.83 -13.25 0.42
CA PHE A 153 10.59 -12.80 1.05
C PHE A 153 9.48 -13.84 1.00
N ASP A 154 9.52 -14.80 0.07
CA ASP A 154 8.56 -15.89 -0.08
C ASP A 154 7.09 -15.42 0.06
N ILE A 155 6.73 -14.39 -0.71
CA ILE A 155 5.40 -13.80 -0.66
C ILE A 155 4.39 -14.73 -1.31
N SER A 156 3.38 -15.13 -0.53
CA SER A 156 2.28 -15.97 -1.02
C SER A 156 1.22 -15.11 -1.74
N TRP A 157 1.45 -14.83 -3.02
CA TRP A 157 0.45 -14.15 -3.85
C TRP A 157 -0.76 -15.05 -4.10
N PRO A 158 -2.00 -14.52 -4.09
CA PRO A 158 -3.18 -15.33 -4.38
C PRO A 158 -3.21 -15.80 -5.84
N GLU A 159 -3.70 -17.00 -6.05
CA GLU A 159 -4.04 -17.47 -7.39
C GLU A 159 -5.23 -16.69 -7.92
N ILE A 160 -5.16 -16.27 -9.18
CA ILE A 160 -6.22 -15.57 -9.88
C ILE A 160 -6.45 -16.19 -11.26
N ASP A 161 -7.68 -16.11 -11.74
CA ASP A 161 -8.03 -16.51 -13.11
C ASP A 161 -7.67 -15.39 -14.11
N ALA A 162 -6.38 -15.05 -14.17
CA ALA A 162 -5.79 -14.10 -15.10
C ALA A 162 -4.27 -14.26 -15.15
N GLN A 163 -3.66 -13.90 -16.25
CA GLN A 163 -2.19 -13.81 -16.34
C GLN A 163 -1.68 -12.61 -15.54
N ILE A 164 -0.64 -12.80 -14.73
CA ILE A 164 0.04 -11.68 -14.05
C ILE A 164 0.73 -10.81 -15.11
N THR A 165 0.44 -9.53 -15.07
CA THR A 165 1.00 -8.51 -15.97
C THR A 165 1.88 -7.56 -15.15
N LEU A 166 3.13 -7.41 -15.57
CA LEU A 166 4.14 -6.55 -14.95
C LEU A 166 4.59 -5.45 -15.91
N SER A 167 5.00 -4.32 -15.38
CA SER A 167 5.80 -3.37 -16.16
C SER A 167 7.21 -3.92 -16.39
N GLN A 168 7.92 -3.38 -17.38
CA GLN A 168 9.33 -3.75 -17.62
C GLN A 168 10.20 -3.53 -16.38
N LYS A 169 9.94 -2.44 -15.65
CA LYS A 169 10.62 -2.12 -14.39
C LYS A 169 10.37 -3.17 -13.32
N ASP A 170 9.11 -3.59 -13.12
CA ASP A 170 8.74 -4.58 -12.12
C ASP A 170 9.30 -5.98 -12.46
N THR A 171 9.47 -6.28 -13.75
CA THR A 171 10.09 -7.53 -14.22
C THR A 171 11.59 -7.58 -13.94
N LEU A 172 12.29 -6.45 -14.12
CA LEU A 172 13.76 -6.40 -14.06
C LEU A 172 14.29 -6.07 -12.65
N GLY A 173 13.45 -5.59 -11.74
CA GLY A 173 13.90 -5.16 -10.42
C GLY A 173 14.79 -3.92 -10.47
N LEU A 174 14.43 -2.92 -11.30
CA LEU A 174 15.23 -1.71 -11.56
C LEU A 174 14.84 -0.55 -10.64
#